data_0bd9c533fca784e3d39c24c1cab8f458
#
_entry.id   0bd9c533fca784e3d39c24c1cab8f458
#
_cell.length_a   1.000
_cell.length_b   1.000
_cell.length_c   1.000
_cell.angle_alpha   90.00
_cell.angle_beta   90.00
_cell.angle_gamma   90.00
#
_symmetry.space_group_name_H-M   'P 1'
#
loop_
_entity.id
_entity.type
_entity.pdbx_description
1 polymer ?
#
loop_
_entity_poly.entity_id
_entity_poly.type
_entity_poly.pdbx_seq_one_letter_code
_entity_poly.pdbx_strand_id
1 'polypeptide(L)'
;MDTSRFFQDATLFICSSLEIDVALHRCFKYMEESIPMERMVLCLFEPKLSALRIIARADRDGGDCRERLVPLSASAAEEEGRVALRRNVLIVNDPDRHPVAREWKSFFNTGEASYLVMKLILDHGQVGTLSIQAPGKNRFNENHARLLSPLGRPFAVAMANALRHQEVRQLSRHLSEENLSLYQALMTMPDNRVVGAESGLKSVFDMVGQVAGVDSPVLLLGETGVGKDVVANAIHRQSPRQGAPFIKINCGAIPENLVDSELFGHEKGAFTGAVSRRRGCFERAHRGTLFLDEIGELPPGAQVRMLRVLQHQEIERVGGSDPVRVNVRIIAATNRDLEAMVDQGGFRRDLWFRLNVFPISIPPLRDRKCDIPGLADQFVTTKARELKIYPVPELAPEAVGQLTDYHWPGNVRELENLMERHLILNPAGPLRFDGLKGKETAGLVPEASLDAGPPLTLAELNRRHIEGVLDLTRGRIEGETGAARLLGLPPSTLRNRMTKLGISFGRKRNRG
;
A
#
# COMPACT_ATOMS: atom_id res chain seq x y z
N MET A 1 58.13 0.05 -8.09
CA MET A 1 56.72 0.34 -8.24
C MET A 1 56.36 1.44 -7.23
N ASP A 2 55.68 2.51 -7.70
CA ASP A 2 55.26 3.57 -6.78
C ASP A 2 54.13 3.07 -5.88
N THR A 3 54.43 2.93 -4.59
CA THR A 3 53.51 2.41 -3.56
C THR A 3 52.26 3.26 -3.46
N SER A 4 52.38 4.58 -3.72
CA SER A 4 51.25 5.52 -3.66
C SER A 4 50.26 5.28 -4.81
N ARG A 5 50.78 5.03 -6.01
CA ARG A 5 49.96 4.73 -7.20
C ARG A 5 49.27 3.35 -7.04
N PHE A 6 49.99 2.36 -6.57
CA PHE A 6 49.40 1.03 -6.27
C PHE A 6 48.23 1.13 -5.32
N PHE A 7 48.38 1.91 -4.23
CA PHE A 7 47.30 2.14 -3.25
C PHE A 7 46.07 2.82 -3.89
N GLN A 8 46.28 3.88 -4.67
CA GLN A 8 45.22 4.63 -5.33
C GLN A 8 44.43 3.75 -6.30
N ASP A 9 45.10 3.04 -7.20
CA ASP A 9 44.47 2.23 -8.22
C ASP A 9 43.71 1.04 -7.58
N ALA A 10 44.32 0.31 -6.65
CA ALA A 10 43.67 -0.81 -5.93
C ALA A 10 42.43 -0.33 -5.15
N THR A 11 42.50 0.87 -4.54
CA THR A 11 41.36 1.47 -3.84
C THR A 11 40.23 1.79 -4.81
N LEU A 12 40.51 2.35 -5.97
CA LEU A 12 39.52 2.63 -7.00
C LEU A 12 38.83 1.34 -7.48
N PHE A 13 39.58 0.27 -7.69
CA PHE A 13 39.03 -1.00 -8.13
C PHE A 13 38.10 -1.65 -7.09
N ILE A 14 38.50 -1.70 -5.81
CA ILE A 14 37.67 -2.33 -4.78
C ILE A 14 36.43 -1.50 -4.43
N CYS A 15 36.45 -0.18 -4.66
CA CYS A 15 35.31 0.70 -4.46
C CYS A 15 34.48 0.90 -5.73
N SER A 16 34.83 0.26 -6.86
CA SER A 16 34.19 0.51 -8.18
C SER A 16 32.81 -0.09 -8.35
N SER A 17 32.35 -0.96 -7.45
CA SER A 17 31.04 -1.64 -7.54
C SER A 17 30.49 -1.89 -6.15
N LEU A 18 29.14 -1.89 -6.05
CA LEU A 18 28.41 -2.39 -4.88
C LEU A 18 28.32 -3.93 -4.86
N GLU A 19 28.57 -4.58 -5.98
CA GLU A 19 28.70 -6.03 -6.09
C GLU A 19 30.15 -6.40 -5.79
N ILE A 20 30.35 -6.98 -4.60
CA ILE A 20 31.67 -7.16 -4.01
C ILE A 20 32.53 -8.18 -4.78
N ASP A 21 31.94 -9.19 -5.41
CA ASP A 21 32.60 -10.15 -6.28
C ASP A 21 33.19 -9.50 -7.52
N VAL A 22 32.43 -8.59 -8.17
CA VAL A 22 32.88 -7.81 -9.32
C VAL A 22 34.04 -6.88 -8.94
N ALA A 23 33.88 -6.16 -7.81
CA ALA A 23 34.92 -5.27 -7.31
C ALA A 23 36.19 -6.04 -6.93
N LEU A 24 36.04 -7.18 -6.25
CA LEU A 24 37.17 -8.05 -5.84
C LEU A 24 37.89 -8.62 -7.05
N HIS A 25 37.19 -9.05 -8.10
CA HIS A 25 37.82 -9.57 -9.31
C HIS A 25 38.63 -8.50 -10.07
N ARG A 26 38.08 -7.28 -10.19
CA ARG A 26 38.82 -6.16 -10.76
C ARG A 26 40.10 -5.84 -10.00
N CYS A 27 40.00 -5.85 -8.68
CA CYS A 27 41.14 -5.65 -7.79
C CYS A 27 42.16 -6.80 -7.89
N PHE A 28 41.70 -8.05 -8.00
CA PHE A 28 42.53 -9.21 -8.25
C PHE A 28 43.38 -9.06 -9.54
N LYS A 29 42.71 -8.73 -10.65
CA LYS A 29 43.39 -8.52 -11.96
C LYS A 29 44.47 -7.45 -11.91
N TYR A 30 44.26 -6.38 -11.15
CA TYR A 30 45.26 -5.34 -10.97
C TYR A 30 46.41 -5.78 -10.08
N MET A 31 46.11 -6.44 -8.98
CA MET A 31 47.11 -6.80 -7.97
C MET A 31 47.95 -8.00 -8.35
N GLU A 32 47.46 -8.91 -9.21
CA GLU A 32 48.24 -10.12 -9.63
C GLU A 32 49.56 -9.78 -10.33
N GLU A 33 49.68 -8.57 -10.90
CA GLU A 33 50.95 -8.10 -11.50
C GLU A 33 52.05 -7.84 -10.45
N SER A 34 51.69 -7.58 -9.20
CA SER A 34 52.62 -7.13 -8.18
C SER A 34 52.74 -8.10 -6.98
N ILE A 35 51.71 -8.87 -6.72
CA ILE A 35 51.62 -9.85 -5.64
C ILE A 35 51.27 -11.20 -6.25
N PRO A 36 52.12 -12.23 -6.06
CA PRO A 36 51.84 -13.57 -6.62
C PRO A 36 50.52 -14.09 -5.98
N MET A 37 49.53 -14.39 -6.82
CA MET A 37 48.27 -14.91 -6.30
C MET A 37 47.55 -15.78 -7.34
N GLU A 38 46.79 -16.73 -6.83
CA GLU A 38 45.87 -17.56 -7.60
C GLU A 38 44.42 -17.22 -7.22
N ARG A 39 44.22 -16.79 -5.99
CA ARG A 39 42.88 -16.53 -5.42
C ARG A 39 42.90 -15.44 -4.36
N MET A 40 41.88 -14.62 -4.34
CA MET A 40 41.54 -13.70 -3.25
C MET A 40 40.19 -14.08 -2.64
N VAL A 41 40.08 -14.05 -1.31
CA VAL A 41 38.85 -14.39 -0.59
C VAL A 41 38.58 -13.40 0.52
N LEU A 42 37.37 -12.87 0.57
CA LEU A 42 36.86 -12.06 1.67
C LEU A 42 36.02 -12.94 2.60
N CYS A 43 36.35 -12.95 3.88
CA CYS A 43 35.70 -13.78 4.89
C CYS A 43 35.27 -12.96 6.08
N LEU A 44 34.22 -13.43 6.74
CA LEU A 44 33.76 -12.96 8.05
C LEU A 44 33.87 -14.13 9.07
N PHE A 45 34.42 -13.86 10.21
CA PHE A 45 34.44 -14.85 11.32
C PHE A 45 33.07 -14.79 12.04
N GLU A 46 32.41 -15.94 12.15
CA GLU A 46 31.17 -16.15 12.88
C GLU A 46 31.42 -16.88 14.19
N PRO A 47 31.62 -16.18 15.32
CA PRO A 47 32.01 -16.82 16.58
C PRO A 47 30.99 -17.85 17.08
N LYS A 48 29.69 -17.59 16.87
CA LYS A 48 28.59 -18.48 17.28
C LYS A 48 28.59 -19.83 16.55
N LEU A 49 29.11 -19.85 15.31
CA LEU A 49 29.18 -21.05 14.48
C LEU A 49 30.57 -21.68 14.48
N SER A 50 31.56 -21.03 15.12
CA SER A 50 32.97 -21.39 15.00
C SER A 50 33.37 -21.63 13.55
N ALA A 51 33.03 -20.70 12.65
CA ALA A 51 33.24 -20.86 11.23
C ALA A 51 33.65 -19.53 10.55
N LEU A 52 34.35 -19.64 9.42
CA LEU A 52 34.58 -18.52 8.51
C LEU A 52 33.51 -18.54 7.40
N ARG A 53 32.75 -17.48 7.31
CA ARG A 53 31.81 -17.28 6.22
C ARG A 53 32.47 -16.55 5.07
N ILE A 54 32.52 -17.18 3.89
CA ILE A 54 33.05 -16.58 2.66
C ILE A 54 31.98 -15.61 2.14
N ILE A 55 32.36 -14.34 1.95
CA ILE A 55 31.50 -13.28 1.44
C ILE A 55 31.70 -13.13 -0.09
N ALA A 56 32.95 -13.15 -0.54
CA ALA A 56 33.29 -13.09 -1.95
C ALA A 56 34.63 -13.78 -2.20
N ARG A 57 34.76 -14.31 -3.43
CA ARG A 57 35.97 -14.93 -3.94
C ARG A 57 36.26 -14.36 -5.33
N ALA A 58 37.53 -14.19 -5.66
CA ALA A 58 38.00 -13.87 -6.99
C ALA A 58 39.24 -14.67 -7.36
N ASP A 59 39.29 -15.09 -8.60
CA ASP A 59 40.43 -15.75 -9.26
C ASP A 59 40.55 -15.25 -10.68
N ARG A 60 41.42 -15.91 -11.51
CA ARG A 60 41.64 -15.52 -12.90
C ARG A 60 40.40 -15.62 -13.79
N ASP A 61 39.47 -16.52 -13.46
CA ASP A 61 38.30 -16.83 -14.25
C ASP A 61 37.13 -15.92 -13.93
N GLY A 62 37.09 -15.30 -12.71
CA GLY A 62 36.01 -14.41 -12.32
C GLY A 62 35.90 -14.16 -10.83
N GLY A 63 34.82 -13.45 -10.47
CA GLY A 63 34.34 -13.27 -9.09
C GLY A 63 33.14 -14.16 -8.79
N ASP A 64 33.01 -14.61 -7.54
CA ASP A 64 31.89 -15.41 -7.03
C ASP A 64 31.53 -14.96 -5.61
N CYS A 65 30.25 -14.73 -5.36
CA CYS A 65 29.71 -14.34 -4.04
C CYS A 65 28.84 -15.44 -3.40
N ARG A 66 29.03 -16.72 -3.78
CA ARG A 66 28.32 -17.83 -3.13
C ARG A 66 28.82 -17.99 -1.72
N GLU A 67 27.91 -17.78 -0.76
CA GLU A 67 28.20 -17.96 0.64
C GLU A 67 28.55 -19.43 0.93
N ARG A 68 29.72 -19.62 1.56
CA ARG A 68 30.16 -20.91 2.06
C ARG A 68 30.69 -20.76 3.48
N LEU A 69 30.36 -21.70 4.33
CA LEU A 69 30.89 -21.78 5.70
C LEU A 69 32.05 -22.75 5.75
N VAL A 70 33.20 -22.29 6.22
CA VAL A 70 34.37 -23.11 6.52
C VAL A 70 34.37 -23.34 8.02
N PRO A 71 34.03 -24.55 8.51
CA PRO A 71 34.02 -24.84 9.91
C PRO A 71 35.46 -24.78 10.46
N LEU A 72 35.63 -24.25 11.67
CA LEU A 72 36.91 -24.18 12.36
C LEU A 72 36.87 -25.07 13.59
N SER A 73 37.99 -25.79 13.86
CA SER A 73 38.21 -26.45 15.15
C SER A 73 38.30 -25.43 16.28
N ALA A 74 38.10 -25.85 17.50
CA ALA A 74 38.19 -24.97 18.67
C ALA A 74 39.53 -24.22 18.73
N SER A 75 40.65 -24.88 18.40
CA SER A 75 41.98 -24.26 18.37
C SER A 75 42.13 -23.22 17.26
N ALA A 76 41.53 -23.47 16.07
CA ALA A 76 41.58 -22.53 14.97
C ALA A 76 40.64 -21.32 15.21
N ALA A 77 39.48 -21.52 15.81
CA ALA A 77 38.56 -20.46 16.20
C ALA A 77 39.14 -19.54 17.28
N GLU A 78 39.86 -20.12 18.26
CA GLU A 78 40.57 -19.35 19.31
C GLU A 78 41.72 -18.54 18.70
N GLU A 79 42.49 -19.12 17.79
CA GLU A 79 43.58 -18.42 17.09
C GLU A 79 43.03 -17.29 16.21
N GLU A 80 41.95 -17.50 15.46
CA GLU A 80 41.29 -16.44 14.66
C GLU A 80 40.84 -15.30 15.56
N GLY A 81 40.29 -15.58 16.73
CA GLY A 81 39.93 -14.58 17.73
C GLY A 81 41.15 -13.84 18.32
N ARG A 82 42.27 -14.54 18.55
CA ARG A 82 43.51 -13.95 19.11
C ARG A 82 44.33 -13.15 18.10
N VAL A 83 44.38 -13.59 16.83
CA VAL A 83 45.08 -12.88 15.74
C VAL A 83 44.52 -11.47 15.57
N ALA A 84 43.31 -11.19 16.10
CA ALA A 84 42.77 -9.82 16.16
C ALA A 84 43.73 -8.81 16.84
N LEU A 85 44.74 -9.17 17.56
CA LEU A 85 45.51 -8.28 18.44
C LEU A 85 46.97 -7.98 18.02
N ARG A 86 47.56 -8.68 17.03
CA ARG A 86 49.02 -8.60 16.85
C ARG A 86 49.59 -7.97 15.59
N ARG A 87 49.01 -8.13 14.37
CA ARG A 87 49.51 -7.53 13.11
C ARG A 87 48.35 -7.35 12.11
N ASN A 88 48.38 -6.27 11.32
CA ASN A 88 47.35 -6.04 10.29
C ASN A 88 47.46 -7.03 9.10
N VAL A 89 48.64 -7.52 8.81
CA VAL A 89 48.93 -8.49 7.75
C VAL A 89 49.76 -9.63 8.30
N LEU A 90 49.37 -10.88 8.02
CA LEU A 90 50.02 -12.11 8.41
C LEU A 90 50.51 -12.87 7.17
N ILE A 91 51.76 -13.31 7.15
CA ILE A 91 52.34 -14.18 6.13
C ILE A 91 52.35 -15.62 6.64
N VAL A 92 51.67 -16.53 5.96
CA VAL A 92 51.64 -17.98 6.28
C VAL A 92 52.26 -18.73 5.11
N ASN A 93 53.54 -18.98 5.20
CA ASN A 93 54.30 -19.68 4.17
C ASN A 93 54.27 -21.21 4.32
N ASP A 94 53.92 -21.72 5.51
CA ASP A 94 53.71 -23.13 5.81
C ASP A 94 52.32 -23.29 6.48
N PRO A 95 51.28 -23.61 5.74
CA PRO A 95 49.90 -23.72 6.25
C PRO A 95 49.76 -24.88 7.26
N ASP A 96 50.58 -25.91 7.20
CA ASP A 96 50.47 -27.05 8.10
C ASP A 96 50.85 -26.69 9.55
N ARG A 97 51.57 -25.59 9.75
CA ARG A 97 51.93 -25.04 11.07
C ARG A 97 50.95 -24.01 11.62
N HIS A 98 49.98 -23.58 10.83
CA HIS A 98 49.00 -22.57 11.26
C HIS A 98 47.61 -23.19 11.36
N PRO A 99 46.96 -23.20 12.52
CA PRO A 99 45.67 -23.91 12.71
C PRO A 99 44.60 -23.55 11.67
N VAL A 100 44.35 -22.26 11.48
CA VAL A 100 43.33 -21.77 10.52
C VAL A 100 43.71 -22.11 9.07
N ALA A 101 44.98 -21.91 8.70
CA ALA A 101 45.43 -22.18 7.34
C ALA A 101 45.41 -23.66 6.97
N ARG A 102 45.62 -24.55 7.95
CA ARG A 102 45.50 -26.00 7.76
C ARG A 102 44.09 -26.42 7.43
N GLU A 103 43.10 -25.89 8.12
CA GLU A 103 41.68 -26.17 7.86
C GLU A 103 41.24 -25.58 6.52
N TRP A 104 41.68 -24.38 6.21
CA TRP A 104 41.49 -23.75 4.92
C TRP A 104 42.03 -24.58 3.75
N LYS A 105 43.27 -25.05 3.88
CA LYS A 105 43.93 -25.96 2.94
C LYS A 105 43.11 -27.24 2.73
N SER A 106 42.64 -27.84 3.83
CA SER A 106 41.82 -29.05 3.78
C SER A 106 40.47 -28.82 3.13
N PHE A 107 39.80 -27.75 3.47
CA PHE A 107 38.48 -27.43 2.95
C PHE A 107 38.46 -27.18 1.44
N PHE A 108 39.47 -26.49 0.92
CA PHE A 108 39.59 -26.18 -0.50
C PHE A 108 40.38 -27.23 -1.27
N ASN A 109 40.86 -28.26 -0.61
CA ASN A 109 41.73 -29.32 -1.16
C ASN A 109 42.90 -28.71 -1.98
N THR A 110 43.48 -27.63 -1.46
CA THR A 110 44.61 -26.98 -2.09
C THR A 110 45.90 -27.74 -1.72
N GLY A 111 46.74 -28.02 -2.71
CA GLY A 111 48.05 -28.65 -2.51
C GLY A 111 48.97 -27.79 -1.63
N GLU A 112 50.26 -27.75 -1.96
CA GLU A 112 51.19 -26.81 -1.31
C GLU A 112 50.78 -25.37 -1.70
N ALA A 113 50.54 -24.55 -0.68
CA ALA A 113 50.14 -23.15 -0.88
C ALA A 113 50.72 -22.25 0.23
N SER A 114 50.83 -20.98 -0.04
CA SER A 114 51.13 -19.91 0.89
C SER A 114 49.96 -18.95 0.97
N TYR A 115 49.77 -18.31 2.13
CA TYR A 115 48.70 -17.35 2.34
C TYR A 115 49.22 -16.02 2.85
N LEU A 116 48.66 -14.93 2.36
CA LEU A 116 48.83 -13.58 2.89
C LEU A 116 47.45 -13.11 3.38
N VAL A 117 47.32 -12.96 4.71
CA VAL A 117 46.04 -12.69 5.36
C VAL A 117 46.06 -11.29 5.95
N MET A 118 45.10 -10.45 5.57
CA MET A 118 44.94 -9.11 6.07
C MET A 118 43.62 -8.95 6.81
N LYS A 119 43.70 -8.34 7.98
CA LYS A 119 42.50 -7.99 8.76
C LYS A 119 41.84 -6.72 8.24
N LEU A 120 40.56 -6.75 8.19
CA LEU A 120 39.69 -5.64 7.77
C LEU A 120 39.05 -5.06 9.01
N ILE A 121 39.55 -3.88 9.43
CA ILE A 121 39.14 -3.23 10.69
C ILE A 121 38.56 -1.85 10.36
N LEU A 122 37.42 -1.53 10.96
CA LEU A 122 36.82 -0.20 11.01
C LEU A 122 36.74 0.29 12.45
N ASP A 123 36.35 1.56 12.63
CA ASP A 123 36.32 2.24 13.94
C ASP A 123 35.52 1.48 15.03
N HIS A 124 34.61 0.61 14.62
CA HIS A 124 33.75 -0.18 15.52
C HIS A 124 34.18 -1.66 15.68
N GLY A 125 35.36 -2.02 15.19
CA GLY A 125 35.88 -3.38 15.33
C GLY A 125 36.23 -4.06 14.01
N GLN A 126 36.52 -5.38 14.09
CA GLN A 126 36.86 -6.17 12.91
C GLN A 126 35.63 -6.45 12.06
N VAL A 127 35.71 -6.10 10.78
CA VAL A 127 34.64 -6.31 9.78
C VAL A 127 34.82 -7.67 9.07
N GLY A 128 36.10 -8.16 8.97
CA GLY A 128 36.41 -9.41 8.29
C GLY A 128 37.90 -9.60 8.04
N THR A 129 38.22 -10.53 7.12
CA THR A 129 39.58 -10.81 6.68
C THR A 129 39.64 -10.92 5.14
N LEU A 130 40.72 -10.43 4.56
CA LEU A 130 41.10 -10.70 3.17
C LEU A 130 42.23 -11.75 3.20
N SER A 131 42.01 -12.89 2.54
CA SER A 131 43.00 -13.92 2.31
C SER A 131 43.42 -13.97 0.85
N ILE A 132 44.72 -13.88 0.60
CA ILE A 132 45.32 -14.04 -0.73
C ILE A 132 46.09 -15.36 -0.70
N GLN A 133 45.82 -16.24 -1.66
CA GLN A 133 46.42 -17.56 -1.82
C GLN A 133 47.34 -17.57 -3.04
N ALA A 134 48.53 -18.16 -2.89
CA ALA A 134 49.46 -18.48 -3.97
C ALA A 134 49.89 -19.95 -3.91
N PRO A 135 50.07 -20.64 -5.07
CA PRO A 135 50.54 -22.00 -5.11
C PRO A 135 52.03 -22.08 -4.72
N GLY A 136 52.41 -23.14 -3.98
CA GLY A 136 53.78 -23.37 -3.52
C GLY A 136 54.09 -22.73 -2.18
N LYS A 137 55.20 -23.14 -1.56
CA LYS A 137 55.70 -22.62 -0.28
C LYS A 137 56.53 -21.35 -0.47
N ASN A 138 56.61 -20.53 0.56
CA ASN A 138 57.47 -19.32 0.62
C ASN A 138 57.20 -18.30 -0.51
N ARG A 139 55.96 -18.16 -0.94
CA ARG A 139 55.57 -17.26 -2.02
C ARG A 139 55.46 -15.80 -1.60
N PHE A 140 55.23 -15.56 -0.31
CA PHE A 140 55.05 -14.20 0.19
C PHE A 140 56.23 -13.74 1.05
N ASN A 141 56.53 -12.45 1.00
CA ASN A 141 57.59 -11.78 1.72
C ASN A 141 57.07 -10.46 2.34
N GLU A 142 57.91 -9.79 3.14
CA GLU A 142 57.57 -8.54 3.82
C GLU A 142 57.25 -7.37 2.85
N ASN A 143 57.76 -7.40 1.63
CA ASN A 143 57.39 -6.37 0.63
C ASN A 143 55.96 -6.51 0.18
N HIS A 144 55.47 -7.76 -0.04
CA HIS A 144 54.06 -8.01 -0.35
C HIS A 144 53.14 -7.59 0.78
N ALA A 145 53.54 -7.85 2.06
CA ALA A 145 52.79 -7.40 3.24
C ALA A 145 52.74 -5.88 3.36
N ARG A 146 53.82 -5.17 3.03
CA ARG A 146 53.86 -3.69 3.01
C ARG A 146 52.96 -3.09 1.93
N LEU A 147 52.92 -3.71 0.75
CA LEU A 147 52.01 -3.29 -0.33
C LEU A 147 50.53 -3.47 0.03
N LEU A 148 50.20 -4.58 0.70
CA LEU A 148 48.82 -4.91 1.07
C LEU A 148 48.32 -4.11 2.27
N SER A 149 49.17 -3.83 3.27
CA SER A 149 48.80 -3.24 4.56
C SER A 149 47.97 -1.94 4.44
N PRO A 150 48.26 -0.95 3.56
CA PRO A 150 47.47 0.26 3.45
C PRO A 150 46.06 0.03 2.92
N LEU A 151 45.81 -1.08 2.20
CA LEU A 151 44.51 -1.41 1.59
C LEU A 151 43.49 -1.96 2.60
N GLY A 152 43.88 -2.21 3.85
CA GLY A 152 42.99 -2.76 4.87
C GLY A 152 41.71 -1.94 5.08
N ARG A 153 41.83 -0.61 5.13
CA ARG A 153 40.69 0.29 5.31
C ARG A 153 39.77 0.37 4.08
N PRO A 154 40.27 0.54 2.84
CA PRO A 154 39.46 0.44 1.62
C PRO A 154 38.67 -0.87 1.51
N PHE A 155 39.32 -2.02 1.71
CA PHE A 155 38.65 -3.33 1.69
C PHE A 155 37.61 -3.46 2.80
N ALA A 156 37.90 -2.97 4.01
CA ALA A 156 36.95 -2.99 5.11
C ALA A 156 35.69 -2.17 4.80
N VAL A 157 35.83 -0.99 4.21
CA VAL A 157 34.69 -0.14 3.80
C VAL A 157 33.90 -0.81 2.69
N ALA A 158 34.55 -1.35 1.67
CA ALA A 158 33.89 -2.04 0.58
C ALA A 158 33.08 -3.25 1.07
N MET A 159 33.67 -4.07 1.97
CA MET A 159 33.03 -5.22 2.58
C MET A 159 31.83 -4.82 3.45
N ALA A 160 31.96 -3.79 4.29
CA ALA A 160 30.87 -3.30 5.14
C ALA A 160 29.69 -2.77 4.31
N ASN A 161 29.98 -2.04 3.23
CA ASN A 161 28.95 -1.55 2.31
C ASN A 161 28.22 -2.71 1.59
N ALA A 162 28.96 -3.73 1.16
CA ALA A 162 28.39 -4.90 0.51
C ALA A 162 27.47 -5.68 1.46
N LEU A 163 27.89 -5.92 2.71
CA LEU A 163 27.08 -6.58 3.73
C LEU A 163 25.79 -5.80 4.04
N ARG A 164 25.89 -4.48 4.22
CA ARG A 164 24.70 -3.63 4.42
C ARG A 164 23.75 -3.65 3.22
N HIS A 165 24.27 -3.59 2.01
CA HIS A 165 23.47 -3.66 0.81
C HIS A 165 22.72 -5.00 0.67
N GLN A 166 23.41 -6.10 1.04
CA GLN A 166 22.81 -7.43 1.06
C GLN A 166 21.69 -7.52 2.12
N GLU A 167 21.91 -6.99 3.31
CA GLU A 167 20.90 -6.93 4.39
C GLU A 167 19.67 -6.15 3.96
N VAL A 168 19.84 -4.96 3.37
CA VAL A 168 18.73 -4.14 2.85
C VAL A 168 17.95 -4.88 1.75
N ARG A 169 18.63 -5.58 0.83
CA ARG A 169 17.98 -6.41 -0.19
C ARG A 169 17.17 -7.55 0.42
N GLN A 170 17.71 -8.25 1.43
CA GLN A 170 17.02 -9.34 2.13
C GLN A 170 15.79 -8.83 2.87
N LEU A 171 15.90 -7.74 3.63
CA LEU A 171 14.78 -7.11 4.32
C LEU A 171 13.70 -6.64 3.33
N SER A 172 14.07 -6.05 2.22
CA SER A 172 13.13 -5.62 1.18
C SER A 172 12.38 -6.79 0.54
N ARG A 173 13.06 -7.92 0.31
CA ARG A 173 12.42 -9.15 -0.19
C ARG A 173 11.47 -9.74 0.85
N HIS A 174 11.91 -9.84 2.09
CA HIS A 174 11.10 -10.38 3.19
C HIS A 174 9.84 -9.56 3.41
N LEU A 175 9.95 -8.23 3.44
CA LEU A 175 8.80 -7.32 3.52
C LEU A 175 7.86 -7.46 2.31
N SER A 176 8.41 -7.69 1.12
CA SER A 176 7.59 -7.91 -0.08
C SER A 176 6.85 -9.24 -0.02
N GLU A 177 7.49 -10.31 0.45
CA GLU A 177 6.89 -11.63 0.63
C GLU A 177 5.84 -11.62 1.76
N GLU A 178 6.13 -10.95 2.86
CA GLU A 178 5.18 -10.77 3.98
C GLU A 178 3.96 -9.95 3.55
N ASN A 179 4.16 -8.84 2.83
CA ASN A 179 3.05 -8.10 2.22
C ASN A 179 2.23 -8.98 1.26
N LEU A 180 2.88 -9.77 0.41
CA LEU A 180 2.19 -10.66 -0.50
C LEU A 180 1.39 -11.73 0.26
N SER A 181 1.95 -12.31 1.32
CA SER A 181 1.26 -13.29 2.17
C SER A 181 0.09 -12.68 2.94
N LEU A 182 0.24 -11.46 3.45
CA LEU A 182 -0.85 -10.71 4.08
C LEU A 182 -1.96 -10.37 3.09
N TYR A 183 -1.60 -9.94 1.86
CA TYR A 183 -2.57 -9.76 0.78
C TYR A 183 -3.28 -11.06 0.40
N GLN A 184 -2.56 -12.18 0.34
CA GLN A 184 -3.14 -13.49 0.08
C GLN A 184 -4.03 -13.95 1.22
N ALA A 185 -3.64 -13.75 2.47
CA ALA A 185 -4.45 -14.08 3.66
C ALA A 185 -5.73 -13.23 3.72
N LEU A 186 -5.68 -11.95 3.39
CA LEU A 186 -6.85 -11.09 3.23
C LEU A 186 -7.75 -11.52 2.06
N MET A 187 -7.16 -12.19 1.04
CA MET A 187 -7.87 -12.68 -0.14
C MET A 187 -8.38 -14.12 0.01
N THR A 188 -7.88 -14.89 0.97
CA THR A 188 -8.25 -16.29 1.25
C THR A 188 -9.27 -16.44 2.39
N MET A 189 -10.14 -15.45 2.64
CA MET A 189 -11.30 -15.69 3.47
C MET A 189 -12.12 -16.84 2.86
N PRO A 190 -12.41 -17.93 3.61
CA PRO A 190 -13.15 -19.07 3.11
C PRO A 190 -14.62 -18.68 3.01
N ASP A 191 -15.05 -18.24 1.92
CA ASP A 191 -16.39 -18.18 1.36
C ASP A 191 -16.47 -17.08 0.30
N ASN A 192 -15.75 -17.29 -0.80
CA ASN A 192 -15.55 -16.28 -1.83
C ASN A 192 -16.55 -16.40 -2.98
N ARG A 193 -17.73 -16.97 -2.71
CA ARG A 193 -18.86 -16.87 -3.63
C ARG A 193 -19.47 -15.49 -3.48
N VAL A 194 -19.39 -14.70 -4.54
CA VAL A 194 -20.13 -13.43 -4.58
C VAL A 194 -21.61 -13.77 -4.59
N VAL A 195 -22.31 -13.36 -3.53
CA VAL A 195 -23.76 -13.51 -3.47
C VAL A 195 -24.39 -12.78 -4.65
N GLY A 196 -25.28 -13.46 -5.37
CA GLY A 196 -25.90 -12.91 -6.55
C GLY A 196 -25.22 -13.23 -7.87
N ALA A 197 -24.03 -13.85 -7.89
CA ALA A 197 -23.32 -14.15 -9.13
C ALA A 197 -24.11 -15.07 -10.08
N GLU A 198 -24.92 -15.97 -9.55
CA GLU A 198 -25.79 -16.88 -10.33
C GLU A 198 -27.26 -16.42 -10.39
N SER A 199 -27.60 -15.26 -9.77
CA SER A 199 -28.94 -14.71 -9.68
C SER A 199 -29.00 -13.25 -10.13
N GLY A 200 -29.09 -12.30 -9.24
CA GLY A 200 -29.28 -10.87 -9.58
C GLY A 200 -28.10 -10.21 -10.28
N LEU A 201 -26.88 -10.75 -10.14
CA LEU A 201 -25.68 -10.28 -10.84
C LEU A 201 -25.24 -11.19 -11.99
N LYS A 202 -26.04 -12.20 -12.40
CA LYS A 202 -25.63 -13.17 -13.41
C LYS A 202 -25.15 -12.49 -14.71
N SER A 203 -25.91 -11.55 -15.24
CA SER A 203 -25.52 -10.82 -16.44
C SER A 203 -24.22 -10.04 -16.29
N VAL A 204 -23.96 -9.48 -15.09
CA VAL A 204 -22.69 -8.80 -14.75
C VAL A 204 -21.53 -9.79 -14.76
N PHE A 205 -21.70 -10.98 -14.14
CA PHE A 205 -20.66 -12.00 -14.08
C PHE A 205 -20.42 -12.68 -15.43
N ASP A 206 -21.42 -12.80 -16.28
CA ASP A 206 -21.26 -13.23 -17.68
C ASP A 206 -20.36 -12.24 -18.46
N MET A 207 -20.56 -10.93 -18.28
CA MET A 207 -19.68 -9.89 -18.86
C MET A 207 -18.29 -9.92 -18.24
N VAL A 208 -18.17 -10.16 -16.91
CA VAL A 208 -16.86 -10.33 -16.24
C VAL A 208 -16.10 -11.49 -16.89
N GLY A 209 -16.73 -12.63 -17.12
CA GLY A 209 -16.11 -13.78 -17.78
C GLY A 209 -15.60 -13.47 -19.19
N GLN A 210 -16.35 -12.65 -19.96
CA GLN A 210 -15.93 -12.23 -21.31
C GLN A 210 -14.72 -11.29 -21.30
N VAL A 211 -14.67 -10.34 -20.35
CA VAL A 211 -13.63 -9.30 -20.36
C VAL A 211 -12.41 -9.68 -19.54
N ALA A 212 -12.51 -10.67 -18.64
CA ALA A 212 -11.41 -11.04 -17.73
C ALA A 212 -10.14 -11.44 -18.48
N GLY A 213 -10.27 -12.16 -19.61
CA GLY A 213 -9.14 -12.66 -20.41
C GLY A 213 -8.40 -11.63 -21.24
N VAL A 214 -8.90 -10.38 -21.35
CA VAL A 214 -8.30 -9.34 -22.20
C VAL A 214 -7.84 -8.14 -21.37
N ASP A 215 -6.82 -7.42 -21.86
CA ASP A 215 -6.23 -6.27 -21.17
C ASP A 215 -6.96 -4.93 -21.40
N SER A 216 -8.12 -4.97 -22.07
CA SER A 216 -8.91 -3.76 -22.34
C SER A 216 -9.36 -3.05 -21.06
N PRO A 217 -9.40 -1.72 -21.05
CA PRO A 217 -10.02 -0.96 -19.95
C PRO A 217 -11.48 -1.37 -19.73
N VAL A 218 -11.85 -1.47 -18.45
CA VAL A 218 -13.24 -1.77 -18.03
C VAL A 218 -13.79 -0.59 -17.25
N LEU A 219 -15.01 -0.17 -17.57
CA LEU A 219 -15.72 0.90 -16.85
C LEU A 219 -16.91 0.30 -16.10
N LEU A 220 -16.85 0.32 -14.75
CA LEU A 220 -17.94 -0.12 -13.88
C LEU A 220 -18.85 1.04 -13.56
N LEU A 221 -20.12 0.92 -13.95
CA LEU A 221 -21.16 1.92 -13.73
C LEU A 221 -22.15 1.42 -12.68
N GLY A 222 -22.58 2.28 -11.76
CA GLY A 222 -23.59 1.94 -10.77
C GLY A 222 -23.58 2.85 -9.57
N GLU A 223 -24.65 2.81 -8.80
CA GLU A 223 -24.84 3.63 -7.61
C GLU A 223 -23.77 3.35 -6.54
N THR A 224 -23.65 4.28 -5.60
CA THR A 224 -22.76 4.07 -4.43
C THR A 224 -23.23 2.86 -3.63
N GLY A 225 -22.28 2.00 -3.21
CA GLY A 225 -22.58 0.84 -2.37
C GLY A 225 -23.13 -0.39 -3.10
N VAL A 226 -23.17 -0.44 -4.44
CA VAL A 226 -23.66 -1.62 -5.21
C VAL A 226 -22.64 -2.78 -5.24
N GLY A 227 -21.36 -2.55 -4.86
CA GLY A 227 -20.31 -3.56 -4.88
C GLY A 227 -19.41 -3.49 -6.11
N LYS A 228 -19.14 -2.29 -6.67
CA LYS A 228 -18.20 -2.10 -7.79
C LYS A 228 -16.82 -2.68 -7.53
N ASP A 229 -16.32 -2.57 -6.30
CA ASP A 229 -15.02 -3.11 -5.89
C ASP A 229 -14.99 -4.65 -5.87
N VAL A 230 -16.12 -5.31 -5.55
CA VAL A 230 -16.27 -6.77 -5.61
C VAL A 230 -16.19 -7.26 -7.06
N VAL A 231 -16.87 -6.55 -7.98
CA VAL A 231 -16.83 -6.86 -9.42
C VAL A 231 -15.42 -6.62 -9.98
N ALA A 232 -14.76 -5.51 -9.62
CA ALA A 232 -13.38 -5.23 -10.03
C ALA A 232 -12.40 -6.33 -9.56
N ASN A 233 -12.56 -6.80 -8.32
CA ASN A 233 -11.78 -7.91 -7.79
C ASN A 233 -12.04 -9.22 -8.56
N ALA A 234 -13.30 -9.52 -8.91
CA ALA A 234 -13.66 -10.69 -9.70
C ALA A 234 -13.01 -10.65 -11.11
N ILE A 235 -13.01 -9.48 -11.78
CA ILE A 235 -12.33 -9.28 -13.07
C ILE A 235 -10.83 -9.57 -12.94
N HIS A 236 -10.17 -9.03 -11.91
CA HIS A 236 -8.74 -9.26 -11.68
C HIS A 236 -8.44 -10.74 -11.43
N ARG A 237 -9.21 -11.40 -10.56
CA ARG A 237 -9.00 -12.82 -10.20
C ARG A 237 -9.21 -13.80 -11.36
N GLN A 238 -10.11 -13.48 -12.29
CA GLN A 238 -10.33 -14.30 -13.47
C GLN A 238 -9.42 -13.92 -14.63
N SER A 239 -8.51 -12.94 -14.45
CA SER A 239 -7.60 -12.47 -15.49
C SER A 239 -6.27 -13.24 -15.50
N PRO A 240 -5.50 -13.19 -16.61
CA PRO A 240 -4.13 -13.68 -16.65
C PRO A 240 -3.20 -13.00 -15.63
N ARG A 241 -3.62 -11.86 -15.05
CA ARG A 241 -2.88 -11.09 -14.06
C ARG A 241 -3.28 -11.40 -12.60
N GLN A 242 -4.01 -12.48 -12.34
CA GLN A 242 -4.52 -12.85 -10.99
C GLN A 242 -3.44 -12.95 -9.90
N GLY A 243 -2.21 -13.33 -10.26
CA GLY A 243 -1.07 -13.40 -9.35
C GLY A 243 -0.21 -12.12 -9.27
N ALA A 244 -0.61 -11.06 -9.99
CA ALA A 244 0.11 -9.80 -10.05
C ALA A 244 -0.54 -8.75 -9.10
N PRO A 245 0.11 -7.59 -8.85
CA PRO A 245 -0.45 -6.56 -7.96
C PRO A 245 -1.83 -6.08 -8.40
N PHE A 246 -2.77 -6.01 -7.44
CA PHE A 246 -4.06 -5.36 -7.59
C PHE A 246 -4.11 -4.14 -6.70
N ILE A 247 -3.90 -2.95 -7.28
CA ILE A 247 -3.87 -1.69 -6.54
C ILE A 247 -5.23 -1.02 -6.65
N LYS A 248 -5.84 -0.72 -5.50
CA LYS A 248 -7.11 0.01 -5.41
C LYS A 248 -6.86 1.44 -4.95
N ILE A 249 -7.50 2.39 -5.58
CA ILE A 249 -7.47 3.80 -5.19
C ILE A 249 -8.85 4.43 -5.40
N ASN A 250 -9.31 5.19 -4.40
CA ASN A 250 -10.51 6.01 -4.53
C ASN A 250 -10.07 7.44 -4.84
N CYS A 251 -10.42 7.93 -6.04
CA CYS A 251 -10.03 9.26 -6.52
C CYS A 251 -10.68 10.39 -5.73
N GLY A 252 -11.91 10.19 -5.23
CA GLY A 252 -12.61 11.18 -4.42
C GLY A 252 -12.12 11.31 -2.98
N ALA A 253 -11.40 10.29 -2.48
CA ALA A 253 -10.84 10.31 -1.12
C ALA A 253 -9.50 11.06 -1.02
N ILE A 254 -8.87 11.40 -2.16
CA ILE A 254 -7.56 12.05 -2.19
C ILE A 254 -7.75 13.57 -2.33
N PRO A 255 -7.12 14.38 -1.48
CA PRO A 255 -7.08 15.82 -1.67
C PRO A 255 -6.56 16.19 -3.07
N GLU A 256 -7.19 17.15 -3.75
CA GLU A 256 -6.92 17.50 -5.14
C GLU A 256 -5.41 17.78 -5.42
N ASN A 257 -4.74 18.47 -4.49
CA ASN A 257 -3.32 18.77 -4.59
C ASN A 257 -2.38 17.55 -4.45
N LEU A 258 -2.88 16.39 -4.01
CA LEU A 258 -2.10 15.16 -3.83
C LEU A 258 -2.43 14.09 -4.87
N VAL A 259 -3.50 14.25 -5.65
CA VAL A 259 -3.95 13.26 -6.65
C VAL A 259 -2.82 12.89 -7.61
N ASP A 260 -2.13 13.89 -8.17
CA ASP A 260 -1.02 13.68 -9.11
C ASP A 260 0.13 12.90 -8.48
N SER A 261 0.50 13.25 -7.24
CA SER A 261 1.57 12.58 -6.50
C SER A 261 1.23 11.14 -6.12
N GLU A 262 -0.02 10.86 -5.74
CA GLU A 262 -0.46 9.49 -5.40
C GLU A 262 -0.59 8.61 -6.64
N LEU A 263 -1.12 9.14 -7.75
CA LEU A 263 -1.28 8.37 -9.00
C LEU A 263 0.04 8.15 -9.73
N PHE A 264 0.81 9.22 -9.97
CA PHE A 264 1.98 9.21 -10.85
C PHE A 264 3.32 9.19 -10.10
N GLY A 265 3.32 9.48 -8.78
CA GLY A 265 4.54 9.59 -7.98
C GLY A 265 5.19 10.98 -8.08
N HIS A 266 6.23 11.19 -7.28
CA HIS A 266 6.99 12.45 -7.28
C HIS A 266 8.48 12.23 -7.10
N GLU A 267 9.27 13.14 -7.64
CA GLU A 267 10.71 13.25 -7.39
C GLU A 267 10.96 14.06 -6.12
N LYS A 268 12.16 13.89 -5.54
CA LYS A 268 12.59 14.68 -4.38
C LYS A 268 12.59 16.17 -4.74
N GLY A 269 11.94 17.00 -3.93
CA GLY A 269 11.85 18.45 -4.13
C GLY A 269 10.71 18.91 -5.07
N ALA A 270 9.84 18.04 -5.53
CA ALA A 270 8.74 18.35 -6.44
C ALA A 270 7.74 19.38 -5.85
N PHE A 271 7.57 19.38 -4.54
CA PHE A 271 6.72 20.34 -3.80
C PHE A 271 7.21 20.47 -2.36
N THR A 272 6.69 21.46 -1.61
CA THR A 272 7.00 21.66 -0.19
C THR A 272 6.56 20.43 0.61
N GLY A 273 7.53 19.65 1.12
CA GLY A 273 7.29 18.38 1.82
C GLY A 273 7.73 17.12 1.06
N ALA A 274 8.14 17.23 -0.22
CA ALA A 274 8.71 16.10 -0.98
C ALA A 274 10.18 15.82 -0.56
N VAL A 275 10.37 15.24 0.62
CA VAL A 275 11.70 14.95 1.20
C VAL A 275 12.43 13.85 0.45
N SER A 276 11.69 12.87 -0.12
CA SER A 276 12.23 11.74 -0.85
C SER A 276 11.39 11.42 -2.08
N ARG A 277 11.97 10.71 -3.05
CA ARG A 277 11.24 10.17 -4.20
C ARG A 277 10.22 9.13 -3.74
N ARG A 278 8.98 9.19 -4.27
CA ARG A 278 7.90 8.22 -3.99
C ARG A 278 7.30 7.68 -5.29
N ARG A 279 7.12 6.36 -5.35
CA ARG A 279 6.45 5.69 -6.48
C ARG A 279 4.94 5.89 -6.40
N GLY A 280 4.31 6.23 -7.52
CA GLY A 280 2.87 6.36 -7.66
C GLY A 280 2.15 5.02 -7.82
N CYS A 281 0.81 5.06 -7.82
CA CYS A 281 -0.04 3.88 -7.98
C CYS A 281 0.21 3.15 -9.30
N PHE A 282 0.47 3.86 -10.41
CA PHE A 282 0.80 3.26 -11.70
C PHE A 282 2.10 2.46 -11.66
N GLU A 283 3.14 2.96 -11.00
CA GLU A 283 4.39 2.21 -10.85
C GLU A 283 4.21 0.98 -9.96
N ARG A 284 3.42 1.09 -8.87
CA ARG A 284 3.13 -0.03 -7.97
C ARG A 284 2.26 -1.11 -8.62
N ALA A 285 1.38 -0.71 -9.55
CA ALA A 285 0.53 -1.62 -10.30
C ALA A 285 1.20 -2.21 -11.56
N HIS A 286 2.50 -1.94 -11.76
CA HIS A 286 3.22 -2.43 -12.95
C HIS A 286 3.08 -3.94 -13.14
N ARG A 287 2.72 -4.40 -14.33
CA ARG A 287 2.36 -5.77 -14.72
C ARG A 287 1.12 -6.34 -14.03
N GLY A 288 0.40 -5.52 -13.26
CA GLY A 288 -0.81 -5.88 -12.54
C GLY A 288 -2.05 -5.13 -13.03
N THR A 289 -2.96 -4.84 -12.11
CA THR A 289 -4.22 -4.15 -12.36
C THR A 289 -4.35 -2.96 -11.41
N LEU A 290 -4.78 -1.82 -11.93
CA LEU A 290 -5.12 -0.63 -11.15
C LEU A 290 -6.63 -0.42 -11.20
N PHE A 291 -7.27 -0.44 -10.04
CA PHE A 291 -8.67 -0.12 -9.86
C PHE A 291 -8.82 1.31 -9.38
N LEU A 292 -9.48 2.14 -10.18
CA LEU A 292 -9.73 3.56 -9.94
C LEU A 292 -11.22 3.74 -9.61
N ASP A 293 -11.53 3.87 -8.33
CA ASP A 293 -12.90 4.15 -7.90
C ASP A 293 -13.18 5.67 -7.95
N GLU A 294 -14.41 6.02 -8.22
CA GLU A 294 -14.88 7.41 -8.35
C GLU A 294 -14.05 8.22 -9.38
N ILE A 295 -13.82 7.63 -10.58
CA ILE A 295 -13.00 8.24 -11.64
C ILE A 295 -13.50 9.63 -12.07
N GLY A 296 -14.80 9.89 -11.92
CA GLY A 296 -15.42 11.19 -12.19
C GLY A 296 -14.98 12.32 -11.26
N GLU A 297 -14.27 12.01 -10.15
CA GLU A 297 -13.74 13.00 -9.20
C GLU A 297 -12.33 13.47 -9.58
N LEU A 298 -11.73 12.95 -10.66
CA LEU A 298 -10.39 13.36 -11.08
C LEU A 298 -10.35 14.83 -11.49
N PRO A 299 -9.43 15.65 -10.94
CA PRO A 299 -9.22 17.01 -11.38
C PRO A 299 -8.72 17.07 -12.83
N PRO A 300 -8.97 18.17 -13.57
CA PRO A 300 -8.66 18.28 -15.00
C PRO A 300 -7.18 17.98 -15.34
N GLY A 301 -6.24 18.36 -14.49
CA GLY A 301 -4.81 18.08 -14.67
C GLY A 301 -4.50 16.56 -14.65
N ALA A 302 -5.09 15.84 -13.71
CA ALA A 302 -4.93 14.39 -13.60
C ALA A 302 -5.59 13.65 -14.79
N GLN A 303 -6.72 14.15 -15.32
CA GLN A 303 -7.37 13.58 -16.49
C GLN A 303 -6.45 13.61 -17.72
N VAL A 304 -5.68 14.70 -17.92
CA VAL A 304 -4.72 14.81 -19.05
C VAL A 304 -3.59 13.78 -18.89
N ARG A 305 -3.04 13.64 -17.70
CA ARG A 305 -1.98 12.67 -17.43
C ARG A 305 -2.46 11.23 -17.56
N MET A 306 -3.67 10.96 -17.05
CA MET A 306 -4.33 9.66 -17.20
C MET A 306 -4.50 9.25 -18.66
N LEU A 307 -4.91 10.19 -19.52
CA LEU A 307 -5.03 9.96 -20.97
C LEU A 307 -3.69 9.54 -21.59
N ARG A 308 -2.59 10.22 -21.22
CA ARG A 308 -1.24 9.85 -21.69
C ARG A 308 -0.86 8.43 -21.31
N VAL A 309 -1.15 8.03 -20.06
CA VAL A 309 -0.88 6.65 -19.61
C VAL A 309 -1.68 5.63 -20.41
N LEU A 310 -2.96 5.88 -20.68
CA LEU A 310 -3.80 4.98 -21.49
C LEU A 310 -3.35 4.88 -22.95
N GLN A 311 -2.71 5.92 -23.49
CA GLN A 311 -2.24 5.96 -24.88
C GLN A 311 -0.84 5.40 -25.06
N HIS A 312 0.08 5.76 -24.17
CA HIS A 312 1.52 5.50 -24.35
C HIS A 312 2.10 4.49 -23.37
N GLN A 313 1.34 4.10 -22.33
CA GLN A 313 1.80 3.25 -21.22
C GLN A 313 3.06 3.83 -20.54
N GLU A 314 3.13 5.15 -20.44
CA GLU A 314 4.21 5.89 -19.80
C GLU A 314 3.64 6.91 -18.80
N ILE A 315 4.33 7.10 -17.70
CA ILE A 315 4.04 8.13 -16.70
C ILE A 315 5.22 9.09 -16.56
N GLU A 316 4.93 10.31 -16.19
CA GLU A 316 5.92 11.30 -15.74
C GLU A 316 5.66 11.60 -14.26
N ARG A 317 6.68 11.50 -13.40
CA ARG A 317 6.54 11.86 -11.98
C ARG A 317 6.41 13.37 -11.82
N VAL A 318 5.70 13.79 -10.77
CA VAL A 318 5.62 15.22 -10.43
C VAL A 318 7.02 15.74 -10.13
N GLY A 319 7.42 16.82 -10.81
CA GLY A 319 8.77 17.40 -10.68
C GLY A 319 9.88 16.68 -11.44
N GLY A 320 9.57 15.64 -12.20
CA GLY A 320 10.50 14.92 -13.09
C GLY A 320 10.12 15.06 -14.55
N SER A 321 11.10 14.83 -15.45
CA SER A 321 10.93 14.84 -16.91
C SER A 321 11.14 13.47 -17.53
N ASP A 322 11.66 12.49 -16.78
CA ASP A 322 11.99 11.16 -17.32
C ASP A 322 10.73 10.29 -17.39
N PRO A 323 10.32 9.83 -18.60
CA PRO A 323 9.19 8.94 -18.74
C PRO A 323 9.50 7.55 -18.16
N VAL A 324 8.56 7.01 -17.40
CA VAL A 324 8.63 5.66 -16.82
C VAL A 324 7.60 4.77 -17.51
N ARG A 325 8.04 3.71 -18.17
CA ARG A 325 7.14 2.74 -18.81
C ARG A 325 6.41 1.90 -17.77
N VAL A 326 5.09 1.83 -17.91
CA VAL A 326 4.21 1.04 -17.06
C VAL A 326 3.31 0.15 -17.92
N ASN A 327 3.15 -1.10 -17.52
CA ASN A 327 2.19 -2.01 -18.15
C ASN A 327 1.13 -2.32 -17.10
N VAL A 328 -0.03 -1.66 -17.17
CA VAL A 328 -1.08 -1.72 -16.15
C VAL A 328 -2.43 -1.91 -16.83
N ARG A 329 -3.19 -2.91 -16.40
CA ARG A 329 -4.59 -3.06 -16.75
C ARG A 329 -5.43 -2.09 -15.93
N ILE A 330 -6.34 -1.35 -16.56
CA ILE A 330 -7.17 -0.35 -15.88
C ILE A 330 -8.60 -0.88 -15.72
N ILE A 331 -9.12 -0.79 -14.50
CA ILE A 331 -10.53 -0.92 -14.19
C ILE A 331 -10.95 0.40 -13.53
N ALA A 332 -11.87 1.14 -14.14
CA ALA A 332 -12.40 2.38 -13.60
C ALA A 332 -13.82 2.17 -13.09
N ALA A 333 -14.23 2.89 -12.06
CA ALA A 333 -15.59 2.84 -11.53
C ALA A 333 -16.11 4.25 -11.24
N THR A 334 -17.41 4.44 -11.42
CA THR A 334 -18.08 5.69 -11.09
C THR A 334 -19.57 5.48 -10.80
N ASN A 335 -20.15 6.36 -10.01
CA ASN A 335 -21.57 6.52 -9.80
C ASN A 335 -22.14 7.73 -10.56
N ARG A 336 -21.26 8.55 -11.18
CA ARG A 336 -21.65 9.73 -11.96
C ARG A 336 -21.90 9.38 -13.41
N ASP A 337 -22.75 10.15 -14.04
CA ASP A 337 -22.93 10.12 -15.49
C ASP A 337 -21.78 10.90 -16.16
N LEU A 338 -20.77 10.13 -16.63
CA LEU A 338 -19.60 10.72 -17.28
C LEU A 338 -19.93 11.39 -18.61
N GLU A 339 -20.97 10.92 -19.32
CA GLU A 339 -21.42 11.52 -20.60
C GLU A 339 -21.99 12.91 -20.36
N ALA A 340 -22.88 13.05 -19.40
CA ALA A 340 -23.36 14.34 -18.96
C ALA A 340 -22.23 15.27 -18.45
N MET A 341 -21.25 14.73 -17.75
CA MET A 341 -20.07 15.50 -17.31
C MET A 341 -19.21 15.97 -18.48
N VAL A 342 -19.08 15.18 -19.55
CA VAL A 342 -18.37 15.57 -20.78
C VAL A 342 -19.08 16.75 -21.44
N ASP A 343 -20.39 16.72 -21.52
CA ASP A 343 -21.17 17.80 -22.14
C ASP A 343 -21.12 19.12 -21.31
N GLN A 344 -20.96 18.99 -19.99
CA GLN A 344 -20.78 20.13 -19.09
C GLN A 344 -19.31 20.60 -18.96
N GLY A 345 -18.37 19.93 -19.64
CA GLY A 345 -16.93 20.25 -19.58
C GLY A 345 -16.22 19.81 -18.29
N GLY A 346 -16.87 19.03 -17.40
CA GLY A 346 -16.30 18.50 -16.16
C GLY A 346 -15.42 17.26 -16.38
N PHE A 347 -15.60 16.56 -17.48
CA PHE A 347 -14.78 15.40 -17.84
C PHE A 347 -14.36 15.48 -19.33
N ARG A 348 -13.13 15.08 -19.63
CA ARG A 348 -12.60 15.15 -21.00
C ARG A 348 -13.22 14.06 -21.88
N ARG A 349 -13.67 14.44 -23.05
CA ARG A 349 -14.27 13.53 -24.04
C ARG A 349 -13.28 12.47 -24.55
N ASP A 350 -12.01 12.84 -24.76
CA ASP A 350 -10.96 11.93 -25.20
C ASP A 350 -10.64 10.84 -24.16
N LEU A 351 -10.60 11.20 -22.88
CA LEU A 351 -10.42 10.25 -21.78
C LEU A 351 -11.63 9.32 -21.63
N TRP A 352 -12.85 9.87 -21.74
CA TRP A 352 -14.07 9.07 -21.66
C TRP A 352 -14.10 7.97 -22.73
N PHE A 353 -13.79 8.27 -24.01
CA PHE A 353 -13.71 7.25 -25.06
C PHE A 353 -12.64 6.17 -24.80
N ARG A 354 -11.55 6.50 -24.11
CA ARG A 354 -10.50 5.55 -23.76
C ARG A 354 -10.85 4.66 -22.58
N LEU A 355 -11.69 5.13 -21.67
CA LEU A 355 -12.16 4.35 -20.51
C LEU A 355 -13.42 3.53 -20.86
N ASN A 356 -14.32 4.08 -21.65
CA ASN A 356 -15.61 3.46 -22.01
C ASN A 356 -15.46 2.43 -23.14
N VAL A 357 -14.47 1.54 -23.03
CA VAL A 357 -14.26 0.45 -24.02
C VAL A 357 -15.16 -0.74 -23.70
N PHE A 358 -15.23 -1.12 -22.43
CA PHE A 358 -16.10 -2.20 -21.98
C PHE A 358 -16.87 -1.75 -20.73
N PRO A 359 -18.04 -1.13 -20.90
CA PRO A 359 -18.88 -0.73 -19.78
C PRO A 359 -19.63 -1.92 -19.18
N ILE A 360 -19.65 -2.01 -17.85
CA ILE A 360 -20.44 -2.97 -17.07
C ILE A 360 -21.33 -2.18 -16.11
N SER A 361 -22.63 -2.23 -16.31
CA SER A 361 -23.62 -1.61 -15.42
C SER A 361 -24.01 -2.59 -14.32
N ILE A 362 -23.80 -2.20 -13.07
CA ILE A 362 -24.15 -3.01 -11.89
C ILE A 362 -25.51 -2.52 -11.38
N PRO A 363 -26.53 -3.39 -11.36
CA PRO A 363 -27.85 -3.00 -10.91
C PRO A 363 -27.89 -2.65 -9.43
N PRO A 364 -28.70 -1.67 -9.01
CA PRO A 364 -28.90 -1.36 -7.61
C PRO A 364 -29.60 -2.52 -6.88
N LEU A 365 -29.49 -2.57 -5.56
CA LEU A 365 -29.99 -3.71 -4.76
C LEU A 365 -31.50 -3.90 -4.87
N ARG A 366 -32.27 -2.82 -5.07
CA ARG A 366 -33.73 -2.86 -5.30
C ARG A 366 -34.16 -3.62 -6.57
N ASP A 367 -33.26 -3.71 -7.58
CA ASP A 367 -33.51 -4.40 -8.84
C ASP A 367 -33.05 -5.87 -8.82
N ARG A 368 -32.38 -6.27 -7.71
CA ARG A 368 -31.91 -7.64 -7.45
C ARG A 368 -32.32 -8.15 -6.08
N LYS A 369 -33.58 -8.00 -5.74
CA LYS A 369 -34.15 -8.35 -4.44
C LYS A 369 -33.91 -9.79 -4.02
N CYS A 370 -33.76 -10.71 -5.00
CA CYS A 370 -33.43 -12.12 -4.75
C CYS A 370 -32.09 -12.34 -4.03
N ASP A 371 -31.17 -11.37 -4.12
CA ASP A 371 -29.86 -11.47 -3.48
C ASP A 371 -29.87 -11.01 -2.01
N ILE A 372 -30.91 -10.27 -1.59
CA ILE A 372 -31.00 -9.67 -0.24
C ILE A 372 -30.92 -10.71 0.87
N PRO A 373 -31.65 -11.84 0.84
CA PRO A 373 -31.59 -12.83 1.91
C PRO A 373 -30.17 -13.41 2.07
N GLY A 374 -29.53 -13.77 0.94
CA GLY A 374 -28.18 -14.33 0.96
C GLY A 374 -27.12 -13.32 1.44
N LEU A 375 -27.27 -12.04 1.06
CA LEU A 375 -26.39 -10.97 1.55
C LEU A 375 -26.58 -10.74 3.05
N ALA A 376 -27.83 -10.73 3.54
CA ALA A 376 -28.12 -10.55 4.95
C ALA A 376 -27.51 -11.68 5.80
N ASP A 377 -27.70 -12.94 5.41
CA ASP A 377 -27.11 -14.09 6.09
C ASP A 377 -25.57 -14.04 6.10
N GLN A 378 -24.97 -13.68 4.97
CA GLN A 378 -23.51 -13.52 4.87
C GLN A 378 -23.01 -12.42 5.80
N PHE A 379 -23.67 -11.25 5.85
CA PHE A 379 -23.25 -10.15 6.69
C PHE A 379 -23.47 -10.46 8.18
N VAL A 380 -24.59 -11.08 8.55
CA VAL A 380 -24.83 -11.52 9.92
C VAL A 380 -23.73 -12.47 10.37
N THR A 381 -23.40 -13.47 9.56
CA THR A 381 -22.37 -14.47 9.90
C THR A 381 -20.98 -13.80 10.00
N THR A 382 -20.65 -12.95 9.05
CA THR A 382 -19.32 -12.30 9.01
C THR A 382 -19.17 -11.30 10.17
N LYS A 383 -20.16 -10.41 10.36
CA LYS A 383 -20.13 -9.40 11.42
C LYS A 383 -20.23 -10.00 12.82
N ALA A 384 -21.02 -11.06 13.02
CA ALA A 384 -21.06 -11.77 14.31
C ALA A 384 -19.67 -12.34 14.67
N ARG A 385 -18.95 -12.90 13.69
CA ARG A 385 -17.58 -13.40 13.89
C ARG A 385 -16.60 -12.26 14.22
N GLU A 386 -16.66 -11.13 13.51
CA GLU A 386 -15.84 -9.94 13.76
C GLU A 386 -16.08 -9.38 15.17
N LEU A 387 -17.34 -9.31 15.59
CA LEU A 387 -17.80 -8.84 16.91
C LEU A 387 -17.65 -9.89 18.02
N LYS A 388 -17.22 -11.13 17.69
CA LYS A 388 -17.10 -12.26 18.65
C LYS A 388 -18.43 -12.62 19.31
N ILE A 389 -19.53 -12.51 18.58
CA ILE A 389 -20.88 -12.87 19.04
C ILE A 389 -21.12 -14.34 18.74
N TYR A 390 -21.37 -15.14 19.75
CA TYR A 390 -21.64 -16.58 19.67
C TYR A 390 -22.75 -16.98 20.64
N PRO A 391 -23.77 -17.78 20.24
CA PRO A 391 -24.02 -18.24 18.86
C PRO A 391 -24.39 -17.07 17.93
N VAL A 392 -24.21 -17.28 16.59
CA VAL A 392 -24.61 -16.29 15.57
C VAL A 392 -26.12 -16.12 15.64
N PRO A 393 -26.65 -14.89 15.83
CA PRO A 393 -28.09 -14.63 15.87
C PRO A 393 -28.76 -14.96 14.52
N GLU A 394 -29.94 -15.54 14.56
CA GLU A 394 -30.74 -15.79 13.36
C GLU A 394 -31.59 -14.56 12.98
N LEU A 395 -31.93 -14.46 11.69
CA LEU A 395 -32.93 -13.49 11.24
C LEU A 395 -34.32 -13.94 11.66
N ALA A 396 -35.13 -13.04 12.20
CA ALA A 396 -36.53 -13.35 12.49
C ALA A 396 -37.30 -13.69 11.19
N PRO A 397 -38.30 -14.56 11.21
CA PRO A 397 -39.04 -14.97 10.00
C PRO A 397 -39.60 -13.78 9.19
N GLU A 398 -40.04 -12.74 9.87
CA GLU A 398 -40.61 -11.52 9.25
C GLU A 398 -39.52 -10.56 8.70
N ALA A 399 -38.30 -10.71 9.16
CA ALA A 399 -37.18 -9.82 8.85
C ALA A 399 -36.84 -9.85 7.35
N VAL A 400 -36.85 -11.01 6.72
CA VAL A 400 -36.54 -11.20 5.30
C VAL A 400 -37.52 -10.44 4.43
N GLY A 401 -38.80 -10.46 4.73
CA GLY A 401 -39.83 -9.68 4.03
C GLY A 401 -39.58 -8.18 4.15
N GLN A 402 -39.32 -7.68 5.37
CA GLN A 402 -39.03 -6.26 5.63
C GLN A 402 -37.79 -5.79 4.87
N LEU A 403 -36.71 -6.61 4.82
CA LEU A 403 -35.50 -6.30 4.08
C LEU A 403 -35.75 -6.27 2.56
N THR A 404 -36.59 -7.16 2.03
CA THR A 404 -36.88 -7.28 0.60
C THR A 404 -37.77 -6.12 0.09
N ASP A 405 -38.62 -5.59 0.96
CA ASP A 405 -39.54 -4.49 0.61
C ASP A 405 -38.89 -3.11 0.68
N TYR A 406 -37.73 -2.99 1.34
CA TYR A 406 -37.04 -1.72 1.44
C TYR A 406 -36.29 -1.34 0.16
N HIS A 407 -36.16 -0.04 -0.13
CA HIS A 407 -35.61 0.49 -1.41
C HIS A 407 -34.09 0.55 -1.46
N TRP A 408 -33.40 0.44 -0.36
CA TRP A 408 -31.93 0.41 -0.24
C TRP A 408 -31.22 1.56 -0.99
N PRO A 409 -31.44 2.83 -0.65
CA PRO A 409 -30.77 3.95 -1.32
C PRO A 409 -29.23 3.90 -1.17
N GLY A 410 -28.71 3.31 -0.11
CA GLY A 410 -27.29 3.04 0.10
C GLY A 410 -26.84 1.63 -0.33
N ASN A 411 -27.72 0.89 -1.02
CA ASN A 411 -27.47 -0.43 -1.58
C ASN A 411 -26.91 -1.44 -0.56
N VAL A 412 -25.90 -2.23 -0.96
CA VAL A 412 -25.29 -3.28 -0.15
C VAL A 412 -24.57 -2.72 1.10
N ARG A 413 -23.95 -1.52 0.97
CA ARG A 413 -23.28 -0.86 2.10
C ARG A 413 -24.28 -0.47 3.22
N GLU A 414 -25.49 -0.03 2.86
CA GLU A 414 -26.54 0.26 3.82
C GLU A 414 -27.04 -1.02 4.50
N LEU A 415 -27.23 -2.11 3.74
CA LEU A 415 -27.61 -3.41 4.26
C LEU A 415 -26.55 -3.94 5.23
N GLU A 416 -25.27 -3.88 4.89
CA GLU A 416 -24.16 -4.30 5.75
C GLU A 416 -24.15 -3.51 7.08
N ASN A 417 -24.24 -2.18 7.00
CA ASN A 417 -24.28 -1.31 8.18
C ASN A 417 -25.52 -1.58 9.07
N LEU A 418 -26.66 -1.92 8.44
CA LEU A 418 -27.87 -2.27 9.18
C LEU A 418 -27.68 -3.57 9.96
N MET A 419 -27.10 -4.61 9.33
CA MET A 419 -26.82 -5.88 10.01
C MET A 419 -25.87 -5.67 11.18
N GLU A 420 -24.77 -4.97 10.97
CA GLU A 420 -23.79 -4.68 12.02
C GLU A 420 -24.41 -3.95 13.20
N ARG A 421 -25.22 -2.90 12.96
CA ARG A 421 -25.90 -2.16 14.00
C ARG A 421 -26.86 -3.03 14.82
N HIS A 422 -27.63 -3.91 14.15
CA HIS A 422 -28.60 -4.76 14.87
C HIS A 422 -27.91 -5.87 15.67
N LEU A 423 -26.78 -6.40 15.20
CA LEU A 423 -25.95 -7.32 15.97
C LEU A 423 -25.37 -6.68 17.24
N ILE A 424 -24.96 -5.40 17.17
CA ILE A 424 -24.48 -4.68 18.36
C ILE A 424 -25.61 -4.44 19.36
N LEU A 425 -26.82 -4.11 18.88
CA LEU A 425 -27.97 -3.81 19.74
C LEU A 425 -28.61 -5.06 20.34
N ASN A 426 -28.62 -6.19 19.60
CA ASN A 426 -29.29 -7.45 19.98
C ASN A 426 -28.36 -8.66 19.75
N PRO A 427 -27.30 -8.82 20.54
CA PRO A 427 -26.32 -9.89 20.31
C PRO A 427 -26.84 -11.30 20.63
N ALA A 428 -27.95 -11.45 21.37
CA ALA A 428 -28.47 -12.73 21.88
C ALA A 428 -29.84 -13.15 21.34
N GLY A 429 -30.49 -12.33 20.50
CA GLY A 429 -31.87 -12.61 20.05
C GLY A 429 -32.02 -12.63 18.54
N PRO A 430 -33.16 -13.08 18.02
CA PRO A 430 -33.42 -12.99 16.60
C PRO A 430 -33.43 -11.53 16.13
N LEU A 431 -32.74 -11.27 15.01
CA LEU A 431 -32.64 -9.93 14.46
C LEU A 431 -33.98 -9.52 13.84
N ARG A 432 -34.52 -8.39 14.31
CA ARG A 432 -35.74 -7.77 13.81
C ARG A 432 -35.42 -6.36 13.33
N PHE A 433 -36.11 -5.90 12.30
CA PHE A 433 -35.89 -4.57 11.69
C PHE A 433 -37.12 -3.69 11.83
N ASP A 434 -37.71 -3.64 13.05
CA ASP A 434 -38.87 -2.81 13.35
C ASP A 434 -38.52 -1.34 13.08
N GLY A 435 -39.13 -0.76 12.05
CA GLY A 435 -38.88 0.62 11.64
C GLY A 435 -38.19 0.82 10.28
N LEU A 436 -37.84 -0.27 9.58
CA LEU A 436 -37.56 -0.22 8.13
C LEU A 436 -38.87 0.06 7.37
N LYS A 437 -39.63 1.08 7.77
CA LYS A 437 -40.68 1.63 6.89
C LYS A 437 -39.96 2.28 5.75
N GLY A 438 -40.20 1.82 4.55
CA GLY A 438 -39.82 2.54 3.36
C GLY A 438 -40.19 3.99 3.60
N LYS A 439 -39.20 4.89 3.62
CA LYS A 439 -39.48 6.26 3.30
C LYS A 439 -40.01 6.16 1.87
N GLU A 440 -41.32 6.02 1.76
CA GLU A 440 -42.01 6.45 0.55
C GLU A 440 -41.35 7.78 0.23
N THR A 441 -40.60 7.74 -0.87
CA THR A 441 -40.08 8.93 -1.56
C THR A 441 -39.87 10.15 -0.66
N ALA A 442 -38.80 10.19 0.10
CA ALA A 442 -38.21 11.47 0.49
C ALA A 442 -37.48 12.08 -0.72
N GLY A 443 -38.07 11.93 -1.85
CA GLY A 443 -37.74 12.49 -3.14
C GLY A 443 -38.82 13.37 -3.73
N LEU A 444 -39.88 13.51 -3.00
CA LEU A 444 -40.79 14.64 -3.03
C LEU A 444 -40.90 15.01 -1.56
N VAL A 445 -40.28 16.06 -1.10
CA VAL A 445 -40.93 16.94 -0.14
C VAL A 445 -42.39 16.85 -0.56
N PRO A 446 -43.39 16.44 0.29
CA PRO A 446 -44.74 16.69 -0.07
C PRO A 446 -44.68 18.17 -0.47
N GLU A 447 -44.93 18.49 -1.70
CA GLU A 447 -45.55 19.76 -1.98
C GLU A 447 -46.70 19.74 -0.97
N ALA A 448 -46.43 20.22 0.24
CA ALA A 448 -47.44 20.86 0.99
C ALA A 448 -48.02 21.75 -0.07
N SER A 449 -49.21 21.35 -0.55
CA SER A 449 -50.03 22.18 -1.35
C SER A 449 -49.89 23.56 -0.76
N LEU A 450 -48.92 24.28 -1.30
CA LEU A 450 -48.89 25.71 -1.26
C LEU A 450 -50.11 26.03 -2.08
N ASP A 451 -51.27 26.09 -1.40
CA ASP A 451 -52.30 26.96 -1.84
C ASP A 451 -51.56 28.21 -2.26
N ALA A 452 -51.58 28.44 -3.56
CA ALA A 452 -50.79 29.42 -4.25
C ALA A 452 -51.21 30.83 -3.82
N GLY A 453 -50.62 31.21 -2.68
CA GLY A 453 -50.48 32.63 -2.34
C GLY A 453 -49.08 33.09 -2.74
N PRO A 454 -48.88 34.34 -3.04
CA PRO A 454 -47.57 34.89 -3.37
C PRO A 454 -46.56 34.52 -2.27
N PRO A 455 -45.26 34.33 -2.61
CA PRO A 455 -44.25 33.91 -1.65
C PRO A 455 -44.21 34.83 -0.42
N LEU A 456 -44.44 34.25 0.76
CA LEU A 456 -44.47 34.96 2.03
C LEU A 456 -43.05 35.50 2.33
N THR A 457 -42.99 36.72 2.79
CA THR A 457 -41.73 37.29 3.31
C THR A 457 -41.26 36.53 4.55
N LEU A 458 -39.98 36.55 4.83
CA LEU A 458 -39.39 35.91 6.04
C LEU A 458 -40.06 36.44 7.32
N ALA A 459 -40.49 37.68 7.33
CA ALA A 459 -41.19 38.29 8.45
C ALA A 459 -42.60 37.68 8.63
N GLU A 460 -43.35 37.43 7.58
CA GLU A 460 -44.66 36.79 7.61
C GLU A 460 -44.57 35.31 7.99
N LEU A 461 -43.55 34.60 7.52
CA LEU A 461 -43.30 33.21 7.87
C LEU A 461 -42.99 33.09 9.37
N ASN A 462 -42.09 33.94 9.87
CA ASN A 462 -41.76 34.02 11.29
C ASN A 462 -43.00 34.39 12.14
N ARG A 463 -43.86 35.30 11.67
CA ARG A 463 -45.05 35.69 12.36
C ARG A 463 -46.00 34.50 12.49
N ARG A 464 -46.34 33.79 11.42
CA ARG A 464 -47.21 32.63 11.41
C ARG A 464 -46.68 31.52 12.32
N HIS A 465 -45.35 31.26 12.27
CA HIS A 465 -44.73 30.24 13.07
C HIS A 465 -44.81 30.56 14.57
N ILE A 466 -44.55 31.81 14.96
CA ILE A 466 -44.65 32.26 16.35
C ILE A 466 -46.12 32.22 16.85
N GLU A 467 -47.08 32.66 16.02
CA GLU A 467 -48.50 32.61 16.36
C GLU A 467 -48.95 31.15 16.54
N GLY A 468 -48.57 30.22 15.67
CA GLY A 468 -48.92 28.80 15.81
C GLY A 468 -48.36 28.17 17.08
N VAL A 469 -47.12 28.50 17.46
CA VAL A 469 -46.52 28.00 18.71
C VAL A 469 -47.18 28.64 19.95
N LEU A 470 -47.61 29.91 19.86
CA LEU A 470 -48.36 30.55 20.94
C LEU A 470 -49.77 29.93 21.13
N ASP A 471 -50.42 29.53 20.07
CA ASP A 471 -51.72 28.82 20.15
C ASP A 471 -51.54 27.43 20.81
N LEU A 472 -50.49 26.68 20.43
CA LEU A 472 -50.16 25.39 21.07
C LEU A 472 -49.85 25.54 22.55
N THR A 473 -49.21 26.63 22.96
CA THR A 473 -48.87 26.89 24.38
C THR A 473 -49.93 27.69 25.14
N ARG A 474 -51.11 27.91 24.52
CA ARG A 474 -52.19 28.73 25.05
C ARG A 474 -51.75 30.11 25.54
N GLY A 475 -50.89 30.75 24.74
CA GLY A 475 -50.32 32.07 25.02
C GLY A 475 -49.23 32.12 26.11
N ARG A 476 -48.75 30.98 26.61
CA ARG A 476 -47.72 30.93 27.63
C ARG A 476 -46.35 31.12 27.01
N ILE A 477 -45.66 32.18 27.35
CA ILE A 477 -44.33 32.52 26.79
C ILE A 477 -43.20 31.82 27.58
N GLU A 478 -43.29 31.76 28.93
CA GLU A 478 -42.23 31.27 29.79
C GLU A 478 -42.61 29.95 30.47
N GLY A 479 -41.59 29.26 31.02
CA GLY A 479 -41.74 27.99 31.73
C GLY A 479 -41.42 26.77 30.86
N GLU A 480 -41.44 25.58 31.47
CA GLU A 480 -41.05 24.33 30.78
C GLU A 480 -41.87 23.98 29.55
N THR A 481 -43.13 24.43 29.52
CA THR A 481 -44.08 24.26 28.41
C THR A 481 -44.36 25.56 27.66
N GLY A 482 -43.52 26.57 27.81
CA GLY A 482 -43.69 27.89 27.20
C GLY A 482 -43.15 27.99 25.76
N ALA A 483 -43.72 28.92 24.96
CA ALA A 483 -43.37 29.14 23.57
C ALA A 483 -41.86 29.47 23.36
N ALA A 484 -41.24 30.15 24.30
CA ALA A 484 -39.83 30.48 24.24
C ALA A 484 -38.95 29.22 24.20
N ARG A 485 -39.28 28.20 24.99
CA ARG A 485 -38.56 26.92 25.02
C ARG A 485 -38.78 26.12 23.72
N LEU A 486 -40.01 26.05 23.22
CA LEU A 486 -40.32 25.35 21.98
C LEU A 486 -39.67 26.00 20.75
N LEU A 487 -39.51 27.32 20.76
CA LEU A 487 -38.84 28.08 19.68
C LEU A 487 -37.33 28.17 19.88
N GLY A 488 -36.75 27.60 20.94
CA GLY A 488 -35.31 27.67 21.23
C GLY A 488 -34.76 29.06 21.45
N LEU A 489 -35.61 29.99 21.95
CA LEU A 489 -35.28 31.39 22.18
C LEU A 489 -35.38 31.82 23.64
N PRO A 490 -34.51 32.72 24.12
CA PRO A 490 -34.73 33.35 25.40
C PRO A 490 -36.09 34.09 25.44
N PRO A 491 -36.84 34.09 26.56
CA PRO A 491 -38.13 34.75 26.64
C PRO A 491 -38.13 36.25 26.28
N SER A 492 -37.07 36.95 26.64
CA SER A 492 -36.87 38.38 26.28
C SER A 492 -36.71 38.58 24.79
N THR A 493 -35.96 37.67 24.11
CA THR A 493 -35.75 37.70 22.65
C THR A 493 -37.03 37.42 21.90
N LEU A 494 -37.85 36.44 22.40
CA LEU A 494 -39.14 36.13 21.80
C LEU A 494 -40.09 37.34 21.90
N ARG A 495 -40.19 37.99 23.10
CA ARG A 495 -41.02 39.20 23.25
C ARG A 495 -40.61 40.34 22.33
N ASN A 496 -39.32 40.59 22.18
CA ASN A 496 -38.82 41.61 21.29
C ASN A 496 -39.16 41.31 19.79
N ARG A 497 -39.07 40.04 19.38
CA ARG A 497 -39.46 39.60 18.06
C ARG A 497 -40.98 39.75 17.84
N MET A 498 -41.76 39.34 18.82
CA MET A 498 -43.23 39.48 18.79
C MET A 498 -43.63 40.95 18.64
N THR A 499 -43.00 41.86 19.37
CA THR A 499 -43.25 43.30 19.30
C THR A 499 -42.88 43.82 17.87
N LYS A 500 -41.75 43.43 17.32
CA LYS A 500 -41.32 43.82 15.94
C LYS A 500 -42.26 43.28 14.87
N LEU A 501 -42.86 42.11 15.08
CA LEU A 501 -43.77 41.47 14.11
C LEU A 501 -45.24 41.82 14.36
N GLY A 502 -45.55 42.72 15.33
CA GLY A 502 -46.91 43.14 15.65
C GLY A 502 -47.79 42.06 16.26
N ILE A 503 -47.20 41.03 16.88
CA ILE A 503 -47.93 39.96 17.58
C ILE A 503 -48.26 40.39 18.98
N SER A 504 -49.56 40.44 19.34
CA SER A 504 -50.02 40.82 20.65
C SER A 504 -49.83 39.67 21.69
N PHE A 505 -49.32 40.01 22.87
CA PHE A 505 -49.12 39.04 23.98
C PHE A 505 -49.55 39.69 25.30
N GLY A 506 -49.88 38.84 26.28
CA GLY A 506 -50.32 39.30 27.61
C GLY A 506 -51.86 39.41 27.77
N ARG A 507 -52.32 39.93 28.88
CA ARG A 507 -53.75 39.95 29.29
C ARG A 507 -54.76 40.60 28.33
N LYS A 508 -54.34 41.14 27.20
CA LYS A 508 -55.23 41.78 26.18
C LYS A 508 -55.84 40.80 25.15
N ARG A 509 -55.56 39.48 25.22
CA ARG A 509 -56.08 38.52 24.20
C ARG A 509 -57.48 37.94 24.56
N ASN A 510 -58.10 38.37 25.67
CA ASN A 510 -59.43 37.87 26.11
C ASN A 510 -60.57 38.88 26.01
N ARG A 511 -60.56 39.77 25.03
CA ARG A 511 -61.77 40.56 24.65
C ARG A 511 -61.76 40.78 23.16
N GLY A 512 -62.45 39.90 22.45
CA GLY A 512 -62.77 39.99 21.04
C GLY A 512 -63.42 38.66 20.63
#